data_f4a05469d83bb40b47884e6208d5e8ad
#
_entry.id   f4a05469d83bb40b47884e6208d5e8ad
#
_cell.length_a   1.000
_cell.length_b   1.000
_cell.length_c   1.000
_cell.angle_alpha   90.00
_cell.angle_beta   90.00
_cell.angle_gamma   90.00
#
_symmetry.space_group_name_H-M   'P 1'
#
loop_
_entity.id
_entity.type
_entity.pdbx_description
1 polymer ?
#
loop_
_entity_poly.entity_id
_entity_poly.type
_entity_poly.pdbx_seq_one_letter_code
_entity_poly.pdbx_strand_id
1 'polypeptide(L)'
;MNVLIIVAHPDDEVLGMGGTILKHAVQGDTVTVVYMTAGITSRRSSNYSNLPTYKLIKKNEPAVKKQIMKLRKDAKKACKLLKVKENIFLDFPDNEMDTVPLLKIVKTMLEFLI
;
A
#
# COMPACT_ATOMS: atom_id res chain seq x y z
N MET A 1 21.99 -6.46 3.45
CA MET A 1 21.00 -6.11 4.48
C MET A 1 19.61 -6.28 3.90
N ASN A 2 18.66 -6.72 4.69
CA ASN A 2 17.26 -6.74 4.29
C ASN A 2 16.56 -5.52 4.86
N VAL A 3 15.92 -4.74 3.98
CA VAL A 3 15.24 -3.50 4.35
C VAL A 3 13.73 -3.68 4.14
N LEU A 4 12.95 -3.43 5.17
CA LEU A 4 11.49 -3.45 5.11
C LEU A 4 10.95 -2.02 5.21
N ILE A 5 10.11 -1.64 4.25
CA ILE A 5 9.46 -0.35 4.24
C ILE A 5 7.96 -0.58 4.31
N ILE A 6 7.32 0.05 5.28
CA ILE A 6 5.88 -0.04 5.48
C ILE A 6 5.29 1.35 5.27
N VAL A 7 4.38 1.46 4.32
CA VAL A 7 3.72 2.72 3.99
C VAL A 7 2.20 2.55 3.98
N ALA A 8 1.50 3.67 4.11
CA ALA A 8 0.04 3.65 4.15
C ALA A 8 -0.55 3.33 2.78
N HIS A 9 -0.10 3.99 1.73
CA HIS A 9 -0.70 3.92 0.39
C HIS A 9 0.36 3.72 -0.70
N PRO A 10 -0.01 3.13 -1.84
CA PRO A 10 0.85 3.17 -3.03
C PRO A 10 1.12 4.62 -3.44
N ASP A 11 2.38 4.95 -3.62
CA ASP A 11 3.08 6.20 -3.93
C ASP A 11 3.84 6.81 -2.74
N ASP A 12 3.44 6.55 -1.49
CA ASP A 12 4.13 7.08 -0.31
C ASP A 12 5.61 6.67 -0.29
N GLU A 13 5.94 5.47 -0.76
CA GLU A 13 7.32 4.98 -0.84
C GLU A 13 8.15 5.79 -1.82
N VAL A 14 7.58 6.18 -2.95
CA VAL A 14 8.27 6.97 -3.98
C VAL A 14 8.45 8.40 -3.50
N LEU A 15 7.37 9.03 -3.04
CA LEU A 15 7.37 10.43 -2.62
C LEU A 15 8.19 10.66 -1.36
N GLY A 16 8.09 9.74 -0.40
CA GLY A 16 8.75 9.89 0.89
C GLY A 16 10.15 9.32 0.97
N MET A 17 10.41 8.21 0.26
CA MET A 17 11.63 7.41 0.45
C MET A 17 12.27 6.92 -0.85
N GLY A 18 11.86 7.44 -2.02
CA GLY A 18 12.37 6.96 -3.31
C GLY A 18 13.89 6.95 -3.40
N GLY A 19 14.53 8.04 -3.01
CA GLY A 19 15.99 8.15 -3.02
C GLY A 19 16.66 7.17 -2.05
N THR A 20 16.10 7.01 -0.86
CA THR A 20 16.60 6.08 0.15
C THR A 20 16.47 4.63 -0.33
N ILE A 21 15.33 4.26 -0.93
CA ILE A 21 15.10 2.93 -1.49
C ILE A 21 16.15 2.63 -2.56
N LEU A 22 16.34 3.54 -3.49
CA LEU A 22 17.30 3.34 -4.59
C LEU A 22 18.72 3.22 -4.07
N LYS A 23 19.10 4.01 -3.08
CA LYS A 23 20.41 3.95 -2.46
C LYS A 23 20.68 2.57 -1.86
N HIS A 24 19.73 2.02 -1.09
CA HIS A 24 19.85 0.68 -0.53
C HIS A 24 19.95 -0.39 -1.62
N ALA A 25 19.09 -0.31 -2.63
CA ALA A 25 19.08 -1.27 -3.73
C ALA A 25 20.41 -1.28 -4.50
N VAL A 26 20.98 -0.10 -4.77
CA VAL A 26 22.26 0.02 -5.46
C VAL A 26 23.42 -0.53 -4.63
N GLN A 27 23.33 -0.44 -3.31
CA GLN A 27 24.32 -1.00 -2.40
C GLN A 27 24.22 -2.55 -2.29
N GLY A 28 23.27 -3.16 -2.94
CA GLY A 28 23.06 -4.61 -2.87
C GLY A 28 22.12 -5.06 -1.77
N ASP A 29 21.46 -4.13 -1.09
CA ASP A 29 20.45 -4.46 -0.07
C ASP A 29 19.17 -4.94 -0.73
N THR A 30 18.45 -5.85 -0.06
CA THR A 30 17.15 -6.34 -0.50
C THR A 30 16.05 -5.48 0.12
N VAL A 31 15.29 -4.79 -0.72
CA VAL A 31 14.22 -3.90 -0.27
C VAL A 31 12.86 -4.53 -0.55
N THR A 32 12.02 -4.59 0.48
CA THR A 32 10.63 -5.04 0.40
C THR A 32 9.72 -3.90 0.85
N VAL A 33 8.68 -3.61 0.09
CA VAL A 33 7.71 -2.55 0.40
C VAL A 33 6.36 -3.18 0.71
N VAL A 34 5.77 -2.79 1.84
CA VAL A 34 4.44 -3.23 2.26
C VAL A 34 3.50 -2.03 2.25
N TYR A 35 2.39 -2.17 1.56
CA TYR A 35 1.34 -1.16 1.50
C TYR A 35 0.18 -1.59 2.38
N MET A 36 -0.15 -0.79 3.38
CA MET A 36 -1.18 -1.15 4.36
C MET A 36 -2.59 -1.07 3.79
N THR A 37 -2.85 -0.11 2.91
CA THR A 37 -4.16 0.11 2.32
C THR A 37 -4.06 0.34 0.81
N ALA A 38 -5.21 0.34 0.12
CA ALA A 38 -5.26 0.58 -1.32
C ALA A 38 -5.13 2.07 -1.70
N GLY A 39 -5.40 2.99 -0.76
CA GLY A 39 -5.30 4.43 -1.02
C GLY A 39 -6.43 5.03 -1.84
N ILE A 40 -7.50 4.28 -2.09
CA ILE A 40 -8.58 4.72 -2.97
C ILE A 40 -9.40 5.85 -2.37
N THR A 41 -9.65 5.81 -1.07
CA THR A 41 -10.49 6.81 -0.38
C THR A 41 -9.86 8.19 -0.31
N SER A 42 -8.54 8.28 -0.32
CA SER A 42 -7.87 9.58 -0.36
C SER A 42 -8.01 10.27 -1.72
N ARG A 43 -8.35 9.50 -2.76
CA ARG A 43 -8.62 9.99 -4.12
C ARG A 43 -10.13 9.98 -4.39
N ARG A 44 -10.89 10.56 -3.50
CA ARG A 44 -12.35 10.46 -3.50
C ARG A 44 -12.97 10.77 -4.86
N SER A 45 -13.72 9.80 -5.35
CA SER A 45 -14.71 9.97 -6.41
C SER A 45 -16.11 10.00 -5.79
N SER A 46 -17.13 10.31 -6.59
CA SER A 46 -18.53 10.24 -6.16
C SER A 46 -18.93 8.89 -5.58
N ASN A 47 -18.18 7.83 -5.90
CA ASN A 47 -18.44 6.47 -5.42
C ASN A 47 -18.19 6.31 -3.91
N TYR A 48 -17.43 7.23 -3.29
CA TYR A 48 -17.01 7.13 -1.90
C TYR A 48 -17.51 8.26 -1.02
N SER A 49 -18.26 9.21 -1.58
CA SER A 49 -18.48 10.51 -0.95
C SER A 49 -19.08 10.47 0.46
N ASN A 50 -19.85 9.46 0.82
CA ASN A 50 -20.52 9.39 2.12
C ASN A 50 -20.45 8.01 2.77
N LEU A 51 -19.48 7.18 2.38
CA LEU A 51 -19.38 5.80 2.88
C LEU A 51 -18.00 5.56 3.52
N PRO A 52 -17.96 4.74 4.60
CA PRO A 52 -16.71 4.19 5.09
C PRO A 52 -16.01 3.39 4.00
N THR A 53 -14.68 3.34 4.06
CA THR A 53 -13.85 2.68 3.04
C THR A 53 -14.19 1.21 2.81
N TYR A 54 -14.65 0.51 3.83
CA TYR A 54 -14.98 -0.90 3.76
C TYR A 54 -16.43 -1.16 3.37
N LYS A 55 -17.27 -0.11 3.31
CA LYS A 55 -18.68 -0.21 2.90
C LYS A 55 -18.85 0.44 1.55
N LEU A 56 -18.91 -0.36 0.51
CA LEU A 56 -19.11 0.11 -0.86
C LEU A 56 -20.55 -0.14 -1.29
N ILE A 57 -21.06 0.77 -2.12
CA ILE A 57 -22.30 0.50 -2.85
C ILE A 57 -21.97 -0.63 -3.83
N LYS A 58 -22.75 -1.71 -3.78
CA LYS A 58 -22.48 -2.93 -4.53
C LYS A 58 -22.28 -2.70 -6.03
N LYS A 59 -23.03 -1.77 -6.62
CA LYS A 59 -22.89 -1.40 -8.04
C LYS A 59 -21.54 -0.76 -8.38
N ASN A 60 -20.83 -0.21 -7.40
CA ASN A 60 -19.54 0.46 -7.60
C ASN A 60 -18.34 -0.47 -7.40
N GLU A 61 -18.55 -1.69 -6.91
CA GLU A 61 -17.47 -2.64 -6.65
C GLU A 61 -16.58 -2.91 -7.87
N PRO A 62 -17.11 -3.13 -9.09
CA PRO A 62 -16.26 -3.37 -10.25
C PRO A 62 -15.36 -2.19 -10.59
N ALA A 63 -15.87 -0.95 -10.49
CA ALA A 63 -15.09 0.25 -10.73
C ALA A 63 -13.98 0.41 -9.69
N VAL A 64 -14.28 0.15 -8.42
CA VAL A 64 -13.33 0.22 -7.32
C VAL A 64 -12.23 -0.82 -7.48
N LYS A 65 -12.58 -2.05 -7.78
CA LYS A 65 -11.60 -3.12 -8.03
C LYS A 65 -10.66 -2.74 -9.17
N LYS A 66 -11.20 -2.16 -10.23
CA LYS A 66 -10.39 -1.71 -11.38
C LYS A 66 -9.40 -0.62 -10.98
N GLN A 67 -9.83 0.34 -10.16
CA GLN A 67 -8.95 1.40 -9.64
C GLN A 67 -7.84 0.83 -8.77
N ILE A 68 -8.16 -0.12 -7.88
CA ILE A 68 -7.17 -0.78 -7.03
C ILE A 68 -6.15 -1.54 -7.87
N MET A 69 -6.60 -2.29 -8.87
CA MET A 69 -5.71 -3.02 -9.77
C MET A 69 -4.76 -2.08 -10.51
N LYS A 70 -5.27 -0.95 -10.98
CA LYS A 70 -4.45 0.06 -11.66
C LYS A 70 -3.39 0.65 -10.73
N LEU A 71 -3.77 1.03 -9.52
CA LEU A 71 -2.84 1.56 -8.52
C LEU A 71 -1.74 0.56 -8.19
N ARG A 72 -2.10 -0.69 -7.98
CA ARG A 72 -1.12 -1.76 -7.70
C ARG A 72 -0.17 -1.97 -8.86
N LYS A 73 -0.68 -1.93 -10.09
CA LYS A 73 0.14 -2.06 -11.30
C LYS A 73 1.13 -0.90 -11.42
N ASP A 74 0.66 0.32 -11.18
CA ASP A 74 1.51 1.52 -11.24
C ASP A 74 2.57 1.49 -10.14
N ALA A 75 2.21 1.06 -8.94
CA ALA A 75 3.15 0.88 -7.83
C ALA A 75 4.24 -0.14 -8.16
N LYS A 76 3.88 -1.27 -8.76
CA LYS A 76 4.84 -2.28 -9.18
C LYS A 76 5.82 -1.74 -10.21
N LYS A 77 5.34 -0.94 -11.18
CA LYS A 77 6.21 -0.30 -12.18
C LYS A 77 7.19 0.68 -11.53
N ALA A 78 6.72 1.53 -10.64
CA ALA A 78 7.56 2.48 -9.92
C ALA A 78 8.62 1.76 -9.09
N CYS A 79 8.23 0.74 -8.34
CA CYS A 79 9.15 -0.03 -7.52
C CYS A 79 10.17 -0.81 -8.34
N LYS A 80 9.80 -1.26 -9.54
CA LYS A 80 10.76 -1.89 -10.46
C LYS A 80 11.85 -0.91 -10.86
N LEU A 81 11.51 0.34 -11.14
CA LEU A 81 12.49 1.40 -11.43
C LEU A 81 13.38 1.68 -10.22
N LEU A 82 12.85 1.58 -9.01
CA LEU A 82 13.60 1.76 -7.76
C LEU A 82 14.36 0.50 -7.34
N LYS A 83 14.29 -0.58 -8.12
CA LYS A 83 14.94 -1.86 -7.84
C LYS A 83 14.46 -2.51 -6.54
N VAL A 84 13.20 -2.32 -6.18
CA VAL A 84 12.55 -3.01 -5.07
C VAL A 84 12.37 -4.48 -5.43
N LYS A 85 12.72 -5.38 -4.52
CA LYS A 85 12.61 -6.82 -4.76
C LYS A 85 11.18 -7.30 -4.71
N GLU A 86 10.40 -6.85 -3.73
CA GLU A 86 9.06 -7.34 -3.49
C GLU A 86 8.12 -6.23 -3.04
N ASN A 87 6.89 -6.28 -3.57
CA ASN A 87 5.78 -5.41 -3.17
C ASN A 87 4.69 -6.28 -2.56
N ILE A 88 4.24 -5.94 -1.36
CA ILE A 88 3.18 -6.65 -0.67
C ILE A 88 2.03 -5.69 -0.43
N PHE A 89 0.84 -6.04 -0.92
CA PHE A 89 -0.36 -5.21 -0.81
C PHE A 89 -1.31 -5.82 0.20
N LEU A 90 -1.59 -5.07 1.27
CA LEU A 90 -2.57 -5.43 2.29
C LEU A 90 -3.88 -4.69 2.05
N ASP A 91 -4.95 -5.16 2.67
CA ASP A 91 -6.29 -4.63 2.45
C ASP A 91 -6.91 -4.03 3.72
N PHE A 92 -6.12 -3.34 4.55
CA PHE A 92 -6.67 -2.63 5.69
C PHE A 92 -7.54 -1.45 5.24
N PRO A 93 -8.57 -1.07 6.01
CA PRO A 93 -9.42 0.06 5.67
C PRO A 93 -8.61 1.35 5.60
N ASP A 94 -8.70 2.05 4.47
CA ASP A 94 -8.03 3.32 4.27
C ASP A 94 -8.74 4.42 5.07
N ASN A 95 -7.97 5.25 5.77
CA ASN A 95 -8.45 6.31 6.67
C ASN A 95 -9.31 5.81 7.84
N GLU A 96 -9.43 4.50 8.02
CA GLU A 96 -10.28 3.88 9.04
C GLU A 96 -9.58 2.70 9.72
N MET A 97 -8.25 2.70 9.78
CA MET A 97 -7.50 1.61 10.42
C MET A 97 -7.77 1.51 11.92
N ASP A 98 -8.26 2.57 12.54
CA ASP A 98 -8.70 2.57 13.93
C ASP A 98 -9.93 1.66 14.16
N THR A 99 -10.63 1.27 13.11
CA THR A 99 -11.72 0.28 13.18
C THR A 99 -11.19 -1.16 13.25
N VAL A 100 -9.90 -1.37 13.00
CA VAL A 100 -9.25 -2.68 13.06
C VAL A 100 -8.59 -2.84 14.44
N PRO A 101 -8.75 -3.99 15.11
CA PRO A 101 -8.06 -4.21 16.38
C PRO A 101 -6.55 -4.00 16.24
N LEU A 102 -5.97 -3.20 17.11
CA LEU A 102 -4.53 -2.90 17.11
C LEU A 102 -3.68 -4.17 17.08
N LEU A 103 -4.08 -5.18 17.82
CA LEU A 103 -3.36 -6.45 17.89
C LEU A 103 -3.29 -7.13 16.51
N LYS A 104 -4.34 -7.04 15.71
CA LYS A 104 -4.36 -7.60 14.34
C LYS A 104 -3.35 -6.88 13.45
N ILE A 105 -3.28 -5.57 13.53
CA ILE A 105 -2.32 -4.77 12.76
C ILE A 105 -0.89 -5.14 13.17
N VAL A 106 -0.61 -5.18 14.47
CA VAL A 106 0.70 -5.50 15.01
C VAL A 106 1.14 -6.91 14.59
N LYS A 107 0.28 -7.90 14.71
CA LYS A 107 0.58 -9.29 14.31
C LYS A 107 0.89 -9.38 12.81
N THR A 108 0.12 -8.69 11.99
CA THR A 108 0.35 -8.67 10.54
C THR A 108 1.72 -8.09 10.22
N MET A 109 2.09 -6.97 10.85
CA MET A 109 3.40 -6.35 10.64
C MET A 109 4.55 -7.25 11.11
N LEU A 110 4.38 -7.94 12.25
CA LEU A 110 5.41 -8.83 12.80
C LEU A 110 5.72 -9.99 11.86
N GLU A 111 4.77 -10.45 11.07
CA GLU A 111 4.99 -11.53 10.10
C GLU A 111 6.08 -11.17 9.07
N PHE A 112 6.26 -9.91 8.76
CA PHE A 112 7.28 -9.45 7.82
C PHE A 112 8.64 -9.25 8.46
N LEU A 113 8.72 -9.19 9.79
CA LEU A 113 9.96 -8.99 10.52
C LEU A 113 10.64 -10.30 10.92
N ILE A 114 9.90 -11.38 10.87
CA ILE A 114 10.40 -12.73 11.20
C ILE A 114 10.69 -13.50 9.90
#